data_c68916c12ea0e31d5165e4f7e24240ee
#
_entry.id   c68916c12ea0e31d5165e4f7e24240ee
#
_cell.length_a   1.000
_cell.length_b   1.000
_cell.length_c   1.000
_cell.angle_alpha   90.00
_cell.angle_beta   90.00
_cell.angle_gamma   90.00
#
_symmetry.space_group_name_H-M   'P 1'
#
loop_
_entity.id
_entity.type
_entity.pdbx_description
1 polymer ?
#
loop_
_entity_poly.entity_id
_entity_poly.type
_entity_poly.pdbx_seq_one_letter_code
_entity_poly.pdbx_strand_id
1 'polypeptide(L)'
;ISAIKNEVDIPLVADIQFDYRLAIAAVKAGIDKVRINPGNIGGSDCVHAVVEACRDRHIPIRIGVNSGSLEKDILQKYGRPTAEALLESALRHIQLLEDEHFTDYLVAIKSSDTITTVEANRLLAQKVDCPLHLGVTEAGTETLVTPSSSMYFFRTPFSMVKLIDIPPMKCDFSVKNKKMQGMRPMLRTDRLPEKQF
;
A
#
# COMPACT_ATOMS: atom_id res chain seq x y z
N ILE A 1 17.12 -1.46 -12.04
CA ILE A 1 16.49 -2.62 -11.38
C ILE A 1 17.42 -3.82 -11.47
N SER A 2 17.76 -4.29 -12.65
CA SER A 2 18.59 -5.51 -12.82
C SER A 2 19.93 -5.43 -12.07
N ALA A 3 20.64 -4.29 -12.13
CA ALA A 3 21.89 -4.11 -11.39
C ALA A 3 21.66 -4.21 -9.86
N ILE A 4 20.60 -3.62 -9.34
CA ILE A 4 20.26 -3.69 -7.91
C ILE A 4 19.94 -5.13 -7.50
N LYS A 5 19.18 -5.85 -8.33
CA LYS A 5 18.80 -7.25 -8.04
C LYS A 5 19.98 -8.20 -8.04
N ASN A 6 21.08 -7.85 -8.69
CA ASN A 6 22.32 -8.62 -8.61
C ASN A 6 23.08 -8.42 -7.29
N GLU A 7 22.81 -7.32 -6.59
CA GLU A 7 23.48 -6.95 -5.33
C GLU A 7 22.65 -7.26 -4.08
N VAL A 8 21.32 -7.44 -4.22
CA VAL A 8 20.44 -7.64 -3.08
C VAL A 8 19.44 -8.77 -3.32
N ASP A 9 19.20 -9.57 -2.29
CA ASP A 9 18.24 -10.69 -2.30
C ASP A 9 16.82 -10.28 -1.82
N ILE A 10 16.58 -8.98 -1.59
CA ILE A 10 15.26 -8.49 -1.14
C ILE A 10 14.33 -8.26 -2.32
N PRO A 11 13.03 -8.52 -2.18
CA PRO A 11 12.04 -8.16 -3.20
C PRO A 11 11.99 -6.65 -3.41
N LEU A 12 11.98 -6.23 -4.67
CA LEU A 12 11.94 -4.82 -5.08
C LEU A 12 10.56 -4.45 -5.58
N VAL A 13 10.11 -3.25 -5.24
CA VAL A 13 8.85 -2.67 -5.73
C VAL A 13 9.15 -1.44 -6.57
N ALA A 14 8.70 -1.42 -7.82
CA ALA A 14 8.75 -0.22 -8.67
C ALA A 14 7.57 0.69 -8.35
N ASP A 15 7.84 1.88 -7.85
CA ASP A 15 6.80 2.90 -7.56
C ASP A 15 6.67 3.84 -8.76
N ILE A 16 5.62 3.65 -9.56
CA ILE A 16 5.39 4.38 -10.81
C ILE A 16 4.30 5.43 -10.62
N GLN A 17 4.65 6.68 -10.80
CA GLN A 17 3.77 7.81 -10.51
C GLN A 17 2.88 8.20 -11.69
N PHE A 18 3.45 8.35 -12.91
CA PHE A 18 2.74 8.98 -14.02
C PHE A 18 2.90 8.26 -15.37
N ASP A 19 4.05 7.67 -15.64
CA ASP A 19 4.36 7.08 -16.95
C ASP A 19 4.26 5.55 -16.90
N TYR A 20 3.18 5.00 -17.47
CA TYR A 20 2.94 3.56 -17.55
C TYR A 20 4.08 2.78 -18.25
N ARG A 21 4.81 3.42 -19.17
CA ARG A 21 5.94 2.79 -19.88
C ARG A 21 7.08 2.43 -18.94
N LEU A 22 7.24 3.19 -17.84
CA LEU A 22 8.20 2.86 -16.79
C LEU A 22 7.79 1.60 -16.00
N ALA A 23 6.48 1.38 -15.82
CA ALA A 23 5.98 0.14 -15.23
C ALA A 23 6.34 -1.06 -16.11
N ILE A 24 6.07 -0.97 -17.42
CA ILE A 24 6.41 -2.02 -18.38
C ILE A 24 7.93 -2.26 -18.43
N ALA A 25 8.74 -1.20 -18.41
CA ALA A 25 10.19 -1.31 -18.38
C ALA A 25 10.67 -1.98 -17.07
N ALA A 26 10.07 -1.66 -15.93
CA ALA A 26 10.37 -2.29 -14.65
C ALA A 26 10.04 -3.79 -14.66
N VAL A 27 8.88 -4.16 -15.22
CA VAL A 27 8.46 -5.56 -15.41
C VAL A 27 9.48 -6.31 -16.29
N LYS A 28 9.89 -5.72 -17.40
CA LYS A 28 10.91 -6.31 -18.29
C LYS A 28 12.27 -6.47 -17.60
N ALA A 29 12.61 -5.57 -16.69
CA ALA A 29 13.85 -5.60 -15.90
C ALA A 29 13.81 -6.57 -14.71
N GLY A 30 12.70 -7.30 -14.51
CA GLY A 30 12.57 -8.34 -13.49
C GLY A 30 12.21 -7.83 -12.10
N ILE A 31 11.41 -6.76 -12.00
CA ILE A 31 10.86 -6.28 -10.72
C ILE A 31 9.96 -7.34 -10.09
N ASP A 32 9.84 -7.33 -8.76
CA ASP A 32 9.01 -8.29 -8.02
C ASP A 32 7.58 -7.81 -7.80
N LYS A 33 7.35 -6.48 -7.85
CA LYS A 33 6.04 -5.86 -7.71
C LYS A 33 6.04 -4.49 -8.37
N VAL A 34 4.90 -4.09 -8.93
CA VAL A 34 4.70 -2.72 -9.44
C VAL A 34 3.68 -2.00 -8.57
N ARG A 35 3.99 -0.78 -8.14
CA ARG A 35 3.01 0.12 -7.54
C ARG A 35 2.61 1.18 -8.53
N ILE A 36 1.33 1.33 -8.75
CA ILE A 36 0.74 2.37 -9.59
C ILE A 36 -0.41 3.08 -8.86
N ASN A 37 -0.72 4.29 -9.34
CA ASN A 37 -2.01 4.90 -9.12
C ASN A 37 -2.73 4.92 -10.49
N PRO A 38 -3.72 4.04 -10.73
CA PRO A 38 -4.39 3.95 -12.02
C PRO A 38 -4.98 5.27 -12.52
N GLY A 39 -5.39 6.15 -11.59
CA GLY A 39 -5.89 7.49 -11.94
C GLY A 39 -4.83 8.45 -12.48
N ASN A 40 -3.55 8.18 -12.26
CA ASN A 40 -2.45 9.08 -12.64
C ASN A 40 -1.60 8.58 -13.81
N ILE A 41 -1.63 7.28 -14.12
CA ILE A 41 -0.76 6.70 -15.16
C ILE A 41 -1.30 6.84 -16.58
N GLY A 42 -2.49 7.40 -16.76
CA GLY A 42 -3.17 7.61 -18.02
C GLY A 42 -4.55 6.97 -18.08
N GLY A 43 -5.10 6.84 -19.27
CA GLY A 43 -6.42 6.22 -19.49
C GLY A 43 -6.40 4.69 -19.33
N SER A 44 -7.56 4.08 -19.58
CA SER A 44 -7.77 2.62 -19.54
C SER A 44 -6.74 1.85 -20.36
N ASP A 45 -6.37 2.34 -21.55
CA ASP A 45 -5.38 1.69 -22.42
C ASP A 45 -4.00 1.59 -21.77
N CYS A 46 -3.63 2.59 -20.95
CA CYS A 46 -2.37 2.58 -20.21
C CYS A 46 -2.42 1.57 -19.06
N VAL A 47 -3.55 1.47 -18.38
CA VAL A 47 -3.78 0.45 -17.33
C VAL A 47 -3.73 -0.93 -17.96
N HIS A 48 -4.43 -1.15 -19.07
CA HIS A 48 -4.43 -2.40 -19.83
C HIS A 48 -2.99 -2.84 -20.17
N ALA A 49 -2.18 -1.95 -20.75
CA ALA A 49 -0.80 -2.26 -21.10
C ALA A 49 0.08 -2.69 -19.90
N VAL A 50 -0.14 -2.07 -18.73
CA VAL A 50 0.57 -2.46 -17.50
C VAL A 50 0.07 -3.82 -17.00
N VAL A 51 -1.24 -4.03 -16.99
CA VAL A 51 -1.86 -5.29 -16.56
C VAL A 51 -1.37 -6.46 -17.42
N GLU A 52 -1.37 -6.32 -18.73
CA GLU A 52 -0.85 -7.35 -19.64
C GLU A 52 0.63 -7.69 -19.33
N ALA A 53 1.48 -6.66 -19.22
CA ALA A 53 2.89 -6.88 -18.89
C ALA A 53 3.09 -7.58 -17.55
N CYS A 54 2.28 -7.25 -16.54
CA CYS A 54 2.33 -7.87 -15.22
C CYS A 54 1.79 -9.31 -15.23
N ARG A 55 0.70 -9.56 -15.97
CA ARG A 55 0.08 -10.88 -16.14
C ARG A 55 1.05 -11.88 -16.75
N ASP A 56 1.72 -11.51 -17.85
CA ASP A 56 2.67 -12.37 -18.55
C ASP A 56 3.83 -12.86 -17.67
N ARG A 57 4.14 -12.12 -16.61
CA ARG A 57 5.27 -12.41 -15.72
C ARG A 57 4.87 -12.73 -14.29
N HIS A 58 3.57 -12.84 -14.02
CA HIS A 58 3.02 -13.10 -12.68
C HIS A 58 3.52 -12.09 -11.64
N ILE A 59 3.54 -10.81 -12.00
CA ILE A 59 3.98 -9.72 -11.13
C ILE A 59 2.75 -9.05 -10.52
N PRO A 60 2.60 -9.02 -9.19
CA PRO A 60 1.47 -8.39 -8.54
C PRO A 60 1.50 -6.87 -8.68
N ILE A 61 0.31 -6.27 -8.73
CA ILE A 61 0.13 -4.82 -8.77
C ILE A 61 -0.33 -4.30 -7.41
N ARG A 62 0.33 -3.26 -6.89
CA ARG A 62 -0.16 -2.50 -5.74
C ARG A 62 -0.84 -1.22 -6.21
N ILE A 63 -2.15 -1.16 -6.03
CA ILE A 63 -2.94 0.06 -6.20
C ILE A 63 -2.59 1.02 -5.06
N GLY A 64 -2.12 2.22 -5.38
CA GLY A 64 -1.78 3.25 -4.40
C GLY A 64 -2.74 4.43 -4.48
N VAL A 65 -3.55 4.62 -3.44
CA VAL A 65 -4.43 5.79 -3.28
C VAL A 65 -3.88 6.68 -2.18
N ASN A 66 -3.64 7.95 -2.49
CA ASN A 66 -3.14 8.92 -1.53
C ASN A 66 -4.08 10.13 -1.45
N SER A 67 -4.26 10.67 -0.25
CA SER A 67 -5.09 11.86 -0.02
C SER A 67 -4.66 13.07 -0.85
N GLY A 68 -3.36 13.21 -1.13
CA GLY A 68 -2.81 14.31 -1.93
C GLY A 68 -2.95 14.15 -3.46
N SER A 69 -3.45 13.00 -3.94
CA SER A 69 -3.58 12.70 -5.36
C SER A 69 -4.94 12.10 -5.75
N LEU A 70 -5.98 12.47 -4.98
CA LEU A 70 -7.36 12.11 -5.33
C LEU A 70 -7.81 12.77 -6.63
N GLU A 71 -8.67 12.08 -7.35
CA GLU A 71 -9.28 12.57 -8.57
C GLU A 71 -10.11 13.83 -8.32
N LYS A 72 -10.07 14.75 -9.28
CA LYS A 72 -10.71 16.06 -9.14
C LYS A 72 -12.23 15.99 -8.93
N ASP A 73 -12.88 15.04 -9.59
CA ASP A 73 -14.33 14.81 -9.48
C ASP A 73 -14.69 14.28 -8.10
N ILE A 74 -13.89 13.39 -7.52
CA ILE A 74 -14.05 12.91 -6.14
C ILE A 74 -13.84 14.06 -5.16
N LEU A 75 -12.78 14.85 -5.32
CA LEU A 75 -12.54 16.02 -4.48
C LEU A 75 -13.67 17.04 -4.57
N GLN A 76 -14.23 17.26 -5.75
CA GLN A 76 -15.37 18.15 -5.93
C GLN A 76 -16.62 17.63 -5.23
N LYS A 77 -16.85 16.31 -5.27
CA LYS A 77 -17.99 15.65 -4.62
C LYS A 77 -17.91 15.70 -3.09
N TYR A 78 -16.74 15.47 -2.52
CA TYR A 78 -16.55 15.36 -1.06
C TYR A 78 -15.99 16.63 -0.40
N GLY A 79 -15.53 17.61 -1.18
CA GLY A 79 -14.96 18.88 -0.73
C GLY A 79 -13.56 18.77 -0.14
N ARG A 80 -13.17 17.56 0.34
CA ARG A 80 -11.87 17.28 0.95
C ARG A 80 -11.57 15.77 0.89
N PRO A 81 -10.31 15.34 1.13
CA PRO A 81 -9.94 13.92 1.21
C PRO A 81 -10.50 13.27 2.49
N THR A 82 -11.74 12.82 2.47
CA THR A 82 -12.36 12.05 3.55
C THR A 82 -12.08 10.55 3.39
N ALA A 83 -12.40 9.76 4.41
CA ALA A 83 -12.29 8.30 4.34
C ALA A 83 -13.15 7.71 3.21
N GLU A 84 -14.36 8.26 3.01
CA GLU A 84 -15.27 7.84 1.94
C GLU A 84 -14.74 8.24 0.56
N ALA A 85 -14.11 9.41 0.44
CA ALA A 85 -13.48 9.85 -0.81
C ALA A 85 -12.34 8.92 -1.22
N LEU A 86 -11.49 8.55 -0.25
CA LEU A 86 -10.40 7.59 -0.45
C LEU A 86 -10.92 6.19 -0.78
N LEU A 87 -12.00 5.76 -0.13
CA LEU A 87 -12.66 4.50 -0.45
C LEU A 87 -13.20 4.49 -1.88
N GLU A 88 -13.91 5.56 -2.30
CA GLU A 88 -14.46 5.64 -3.66
C GLU A 88 -13.35 5.58 -4.71
N SER A 89 -12.25 6.31 -4.51
CA SER A 89 -11.08 6.25 -5.38
C SER A 89 -10.50 4.83 -5.45
N ALA A 90 -10.33 4.17 -4.29
CA ALA A 90 -9.82 2.81 -4.24
C ALA A 90 -10.70 1.81 -4.99
N LEU A 91 -12.02 1.86 -4.78
CA LEU A 91 -12.98 0.98 -5.46
C LEU A 91 -12.99 1.22 -6.98
N ARG A 92 -12.89 2.47 -7.42
CA ARG A 92 -12.79 2.82 -8.83
C ARG A 92 -11.52 2.24 -9.47
N HIS A 93 -10.40 2.30 -8.76
CA HIS A 93 -9.14 1.74 -9.27
C HIS A 93 -9.12 0.20 -9.24
N ILE A 94 -9.76 -0.42 -8.26
CA ILE A 94 -9.97 -1.87 -8.23
C ILE A 94 -10.77 -2.31 -9.45
N GLN A 95 -11.88 -1.62 -9.73
CA GLN A 95 -12.74 -1.93 -10.88
C GLN A 95 -11.97 -1.93 -12.20
N LEU A 96 -11.04 -0.97 -12.40
CA LEU A 96 -10.20 -0.93 -13.61
C LEU A 96 -9.34 -2.19 -13.79
N LEU A 97 -8.86 -2.81 -12.71
CA LEU A 97 -8.07 -4.04 -12.78
C LEU A 97 -8.99 -5.28 -12.92
N GLU A 98 -10.14 -5.25 -12.28
CA GLU A 98 -11.14 -6.34 -12.36
C GLU A 98 -11.78 -6.41 -13.75
N ASP A 99 -12.03 -5.27 -14.41
CA ASP A 99 -12.49 -5.20 -15.80
C ASP A 99 -11.49 -5.86 -16.76
N GLU A 100 -10.19 -5.81 -16.42
CA GLU A 100 -9.12 -6.52 -17.12
C GLU A 100 -8.96 -7.98 -16.66
N HIS A 101 -9.83 -8.50 -15.81
CA HIS A 101 -9.72 -9.83 -15.20
C HIS A 101 -8.38 -10.08 -14.50
N PHE A 102 -7.81 -9.04 -13.89
CA PHE A 102 -6.56 -9.13 -13.14
C PHE A 102 -6.85 -9.18 -11.65
N THR A 103 -6.47 -10.29 -11.00
CA THR A 103 -6.79 -10.56 -9.59
C THR A 103 -5.58 -10.54 -8.65
N ASP A 104 -4.36 -10.50 -9.20
CA ASP A 104 -3.13 -10.47 -8.38
C ASP A 104 -2.76 -9.03 -8.00
N TYR A 105 -3.61 -8.40 -7.21
CA TYR A 105 -3.39 -7.04 -6.73
C TYR A 105 -3.59 -6.91 -5.22
N LEU A 106 -3.06 -5.83 -4.67
CA LEU A 106 -3.29 -5.37 -3.31
C LEU A 106 -3.50 -3.86 -3.30
N VAL A 107 -4.14 -3.33 -2.26
CA VAL A 107 -4.49 -1.92 -2.17
C VAL A 107 -3.80 -1.24 -0.99
N ALA A 108 -3.28 -0.05 -1.25
CA ALA A 108 -2.69 0.84 -0.23
C ALA A 108 -3.43 2.17 -0.24
N ILE A 109 -4.22 2.43 0.79
CA ILE A 109 -4.81 3.76 1.05
C ILE A 109 -3.96 4.46 2.10
N LYS A 110 -3.54 5.69 1.80
CA LYS A 110 -2.71 6.50 2.67
C LYS A 110 -3.20 7.93 2.74
N SER A 111 -3.20 8.48 3.95
CA SER A 111 -3.42 9.90 4.22
C SER A 111 -2.36 10.41 5.19
N SER A 112 -2.13 11.71 5.21
CA SER A 112 -1.36 12.40 6.26
C SER A 112 -2.07 12.36 7.61
N ASP A 113 -3.41 12.30 7.60
CA ASP A 113 -4.19 12.07 8.81
C ASP A 113 -4.36 10.58 9.10
N THR A 114 -3.89 10.17 10.27
CA THR A 114 -3.89 8.77 10.71
C THR A 114 -5.31 8.24 10.91
N ILE A 115 -6.22 9.06 11.45
CA ILE A 115 -7.62 8.68 11.69
C ILE A 115 -8.29 8.38 10.35
N THR A 116 -8.21 9.29 9.40
CA THR A 116 -8.73 9.11 8.05
C THR A 116 -8.14 7.87 7.39
N THR A 117 -6.84 7.60 7.58
CA THR A 117 -6.20 6.40 7.04
C THR A 117 -6.80 5.12 7.62
N VAL A 118 -7.01 5.07 8.96
CA VAL A 118 -7.60 3.91 9.63
C VAL A 118 -9.04 3.69 9.16
N GLU A 119 -9.85 4.75 9.14
CA GLU A 119 -11.25 4.68 8.71
C GLU A 119 -11.39 4.23 7.25
N ALA A 120 -10.61 4.80 6.33
CA ALA A 120 -10.64 4.43 4.92
C ALA A 120 -10.26 2.95 4.70
N ASN A 121 -9.21 2.47 5.38
CA ASN A 121 -8.82 1.06 5.29
C ASN A 121 -9.86 0.12 5.92
N ARG A 122 -10.52 0.56 7.00
CA ARG A 122 -11.62 -0.19 7.63
C ARG A 122 -12.83 -0.31 6.70
N LEU A 123 -13.22 0.80 6.06
CA LEU A 123 -14.30 0.82 5.09
C LEU A 123 -13.98 -0.06 3.86
N LEU A 124 -12.74 0.01 3.37
CA LEU A 124 -12.30 -0.81 2.24
C LEU A 124 -12.34 -2.30 2.59
N ALA A 125 -11.84 -2.70 3.76
CA ALA A 125 -11.84 -4.10 4.21
C ALA A 125 -13.24 -4.73 4.30
N GLN A 126 -14.29 -3.92 4.44
CA GLN A 126 -15.68 -4.40 4.42
C GLN A 126 -16.23 -4.62 2.99
N LYS A 127 -15.54 -4.12 1.97
CA LYS A 127 -16.00 -4.13 0.59
C LYS A 127 -15.23 -5.08 -0.31
N VAL A 128 -13.98 -5.41 0.04
CA VAL A 128 -13.09 -6.19 -0.81
C VAL A 128 -12.37 -7.28 -0.02
N ASP A 129 -12.06 -8.38 -0.70
CA ASP A 129 -11.30 -9.52 -0.14
C ASP A 129 -9.88 -9.57 -0.75
N CYS A 130 -9.27 -8.42 -1.01
CA CYS A 130 -7.88 -8.33 -1.46
C CYS A 130 -6.95 -7.94 -0.29
N PRO A 131 -5.64 -8.26 -0.35
CA PRO A 131 -4.69 -7.84 0.65
C PRO A 131 -4.60 -6.30 0.74
N LEU A 132 -4.49 -5.78 1.97
CA LEU A 132 -4.32 -4.36 2.23
C LEU A 132 -2.89 -4.06 2.70
N HIS A 133 -2.29 -3.02 2.11
CA HIS A 133 -1.00 -2.49 2.54
C HIS A 133 -1.22 -1.24 3.40
N LEU A 134 -1.00 -1.38 4.70
CA LEU A 134 -1.21 -0.29 5.65
C LEU A 134 0.02 0.62 5.75
N GLY A 135 -0.22 1.91 5.83
CA GLY A 135 0.82 2.91 6.00
C GLY A 135 0.25 4.32 6.05
N VAL A 136 1.04 5.27 6.56
CA VAL A 136 0.75 6.71 6.54
C VAL A 136 1.73 7.39 5.60
N THR A 137 1.35 8.53 5.04
CA THR A 137 2.19 9.34 4.17
C THR A 137 2.11 10.80 4.61
N GLU A 138 3.24 11.52 4.48
CA GLU A 138 3.32 12.96 4.77
C GLU A 138 2.79 13.33 6.16
N ALA A 139 2.98 12.45 7.15
CA ALA A 139 2.38 12.60 8.49
C ALA A 139 3.20 13.51 9.44
N GLY A 140 4.15 14.27 8.91
CA GLY A 140 4.95 15.21 9.68
C GLY A 140 6.22 14.60 10.28
N THR A 141 6.61 15.08 11.46
CA THR A 141 7.85 14.68 12.12
C THR A 141 7.72 13.27 12.75
N GLU A 142 8.87 12.64 13.03
CA GLU A 142 8.91 11.33 13.71
C GLU A 142 8.12 11.31 15.02
N THR A 143 8.11 12.43 15.75
CA THR A 143 7.34 12.59 17.01
C THR A 143 5.83 12.47 16.78
N LEU A 144 5.31 12.91 15.63
CA LEU A 144 3.90 12.79 15.28
C LEU A 144 3.57 11.46 14.64
N VAL A 145 4.47 10.94 13.80
CA VAL A 145 4.28 9.68 13.08
C VAL A 145 4.46 8.49 14.01
N THR A 146 5.53 8.48 14.82
CA THR A 146 5.86 7.33 15.66
C THR A 146 4.79 7.02 16.72
N PRO A 147 4.29 7.97 17.51
CA PRO A 147 3.21 7.68 18.45
C PRO A 147 1.90 7.27 17.76
N SER A 148 1.50 7.99 16.73
CA SER A 148 0.24 7.75 16.04
C SER A 148 0.29 6.53 15.14
N SER A 149 1.30 6.46 14.27
CA SER A 149 1.43 5.37 13.30
C SER A 149 1.87 4.08 13.93
N SER A 150 2.86 4.12 14.85
CA SER A 150 3.32 2.92 15.55
C SER A 150 2.25 2.33 16.44
N MET A 151 1.46 3.17 17.10
CA MET A 151 0.37 2.68 17.94
C MET A 151 -0.71 2.02 17.10
N TYR A 152 -1.00 2.55 15.89
CA TYR A 152 -2.04 2.01 15.04
C TYR A 152 -1.56 0.94 14.05
N PHE A 153 -0.30 0.98 13.61
CA PHE A 153 0.16 0.11 12.53
C PHE A 153 1.32 -0.82 12.87
N PHE A 154 2.10 -0.55 13.93
CA PHE A 154 3.32 -1.30 14.22
C PHE A 154 3.39 -1.93 15.60
N ARG A 155 2.70 -1.39 16.59
CA ARG A 155 2.85 -1.86 17.98
C ARG A 155 2.17 -3.20 18.25
N THR A 156 1.11 -3.52 17.51
CA THR A 156 0.43 -4.81 17.61
C THR A 156 -0.30 -5.14 16.30
N PRO A 157 0.40 -5.54 15.23
CA PRO A 157 -0.24 -5.77 13.93
C PRO A 157 -1.43 -6.72 14.01
N PHE A 158 -1.35 -7.75 14.84
CA PHE A 158 -2.45 -8.71 15.05
C PHE A 158 -3.57 -8.20 15.96
N SER A 159 -3.26 -7.45 17.01
CA SER A 159 -4.29 -6.89 17.89
C SER A 159 -4.97 -5.68 17.28
N MET A 160 -4.34 -4.97 16.36
CA MET A 160 -5.01 -3.94 15.58
C MET A 160 -6.05 -4.49 14.63
N VAL A 161 -5.79 -5.60 13.96
CA VAL A 161 -6.79 -6.31 13.17
C VAL A 161 -8.00 -6.68 14.04
N LYS A 162 -7.76 -7.10 15.29
CA LYS A 162 -8.83 -7.38 16.28
C LYS A 162 -9.55 -6.12 16.77
N LEU A 163 -8.83 -5.03 17.04
CA LEU A 163 -9.39 -3.75 17.51
C LEU A 163 -10.21 -3.02 16.43
N ILE A 164 -9.94 -3.30 15.17
CA ILE A 164 -10.58 -2.63 14.04
C ILE A 164 -11.68 -3.50 13.42
N ASP A 165 -11.90 -4.72 13.94
CA ASP A 165 -12.88 -5.66 13.35
C ASP A 165 -12.68 -5.89 11.84
N ILE A 166 -11.43 -5.76 11.38
CA ILE A 166 -11.07 -6.09 10.01
C ILE A 166 -11.02 -7.63 9.96
N PRO A 167 -11.75 -8.28 9.03
CA PRO A 167 -11.64 -9.72 8.86
C PRO A 167 -10.16 -10.11 8.70
N PRO A 168 -9.76 -11.35 9.03
CA PRO A 168 -8.35 -11.75 9.01
C PRO A 168 -7.76 -11.32 7.67
N MET A 169 -6.96 -10.24 7.73
CA MET A 169 -6.36 -9.68 6.55
C MET A 169 -5.49 -10.76 5.94
N LYS A 170 -5.74 -11.08 4.70
CA LYS A 170 -4.71 -11.62 3.83
C LYS A 170 -3.69 -10.49 3.65
N CYS A 171 -3.02 -10.13 4.74
CA CYS A 171 -1.85 -9.28 4.64
C CYS A 171 -0.86 -10.06 3.81
N ASP A 172 -0.44 -9.49 2.69
CA ASP A 172 0.62 -10.07 1.88
C ASP A 172 1.97 -9.97 2.63
N PHE A 173 2.06 -10.62 3.77
CA PHE A 173 3.30 -11.06 4.38
C PHE A 173 3.83 -12.33 3.71
N SER A 174 3.23 -12.75 2.61
CA SER A 174 3.72 -13.82 1.77
C SER A 174 4.88 -13.39 0.85
N VAL A 175 5.63 -12.40 1.22
CA VAL A 175 7.05 -12.45 0.87
C VAL A 175 7.53 -13.75 1.48
N LYS A 176 7.85 -14.71 0.62
CA LYS A 176 8.32 -16.05 1.01
C LYS A 176 9.43 -15.93 2.05
N ASN A 177 9.05 -15.77 3.30
CA ASN A 177 9.93 -15.64 4.47
C ASN A 177 10.44 -17.00 4.89
N LYS A 178 11.04 -17.74 3.96
CA LYS A 178 11.88 -18.88 4.34
C LYS A 178 13.24 -18.47 4.92
N LYS A 179 13.66 -17.21 4.82
CA LYS A 179 14.96 -16.73 5.33
C LYS A 179 14.91 -15.72 6.49
N MET A 180 13.73 -15.25 6.92
CA MET A 180 13.66 -14.36 8.08
C MET A 180 13.37 -15.06 9.42
N GLN A 181 13.47 -16.38 9.50
CA GLN A 181 13.41 -17.10 10.79
C GLN A 181 14.64 -16.86 11.68
N GLY A 182 15.63 -16.10 11.25
CA GLY A 182 16.81 -15.74 12.02
C GLY A 182 16.91 -14.28 12.49
N MET A 183 16.06 -13.40 12.02
CA MET A 183 15.98 -12.03 12.53
C MET A 183 15.10 -12.02 13.79
N ARG A 184 15.73 -12.10 14.95
CA ARG A 184 15.08 -11.71 16.20
C ARG A 184 14.54 -10.30 16.03
N PRO A 185 13.28 -10.01 16.43
CA PRO A 185 12.82 -8.64 16.49
C PRO A 185 13.78 -7.89 17.41
N MET A 186 14.44 -6.86 16.90
CA MET A 186 15.16 -5.88 17.72
C MET A 186 14.15 -5.03 18.47
N LEU A 187 13.42 -5.65 19.38
CA LEU A 187 12.74 -4.99 20.48
C LEU A 187 13.69 -5.07 21.66
N ARG A 188 14.72 -4.25 21.64
CA ARG A 188 15.43 -3.90 22.87
C ARG A 188 14.51 -2.97 23.65
N THR A 189 13.79 -3.54 24.59
CA THR A 189 13.26 -2.80 25.73
C THR A 189 14.41 -2.52 26.67
N ASP A 190 15.32 -1.64 26.32
CA ASP A 190 16.23 -1.09 27.30
C ASP A 190 15.40 -0.08 28.11
N ARG A 191 15.17 -0.45 29.35
CA ARG A 191 14.58 0.40 30.39
C ARG A 191 15.38 1.70 30.41
N LEU A 192 14.71 2.81 30.15
CA LEU A 192 15.24 4.12 30.48
C LEU A 192 15.40 4.18 32.00
N PRO A 193 16.53 4.65 32.53
CA PRO A 193 16.69 4.82 33.97
C PRO A 193 15.70 5.88 34.46
N GLU A 194 14.98 5.55 35.52
CA GLU A 194 14.19 6.48 36.30
C GLU A 194 15.07 7.66 36.72
N LYS A 195 14.83 8.82 36.15
CA LYS A 195 15.34 10.07 36.73
C LYS A 195 14.39 10.46 37.86
N GLN A 196 14.89 10.32 39.10
CA GLN A 196 14.39 11.04 40.25
C GLN A 196 14.43 12.55 39.96
N PHE A 197 13.26 13.18 40.00
CA PHE A 197 13.02 14.51 40.58
C PHE A 197 11.58 14.58 41.06
#